data_a8aad183013bb05396261a03b3a079d4
#
_entry.id   a8aad183013bb05396261a03b3a079d4
#
_cell.length_a   1.000
_cell.length_b   1.000
_cell.length_c   1.000
_cell.angle_alpha   90.00
_cell.angle_beta   90.00
_cell.angle_gamma   90.00
#
_symmetry.space_group_name_H-M   'P 1'
#
loop_
_entity.id
_entity.type
_entity.pdbx_description
1 polymer ?
#
loop_
_entity_poly.entity_id
_entity_poly.type
_entity_poly.pdbx_seq_one_letter_code
_entity_poly.pdbx_strand_id
1 'polypeptide(L)'
;MIFDQEDYKAFDPEIWEAVAKEEERQQHNIELIASENVVSKAVMAAQGSILTNKYAEGYPGRRYYGGTDVVDVIESLAIERAKEIFGAKFANVQPHSGSQANCAAYMALIETGDTVMGMDLSAGGHLTHGASVSFSGQTYNFVSYSVDPETELLDFDAILQQAKEVQPKLIVAGASAYSHIIDFSKFREIADAVGAKLMVDMAHIAGLVAAGLHPSPVPYADITTTTTHKTLRGPRGGLILTNDEDLAKKINSAIFPGIQGGPLEHVIAAKAVAFKEVLDPAFKVYAQQILDNAQAMAQVFRQHDKFRVISDGTENHLFLVDVTKVVENGKVAQNLLDEVNITLNKNSIPYETLSPFKTSGIRIGTAAIAARGFGVTESIKVAELIIKALENAENEAILNQVRAEVRELTDAFPLYEGLN
;
A
#
# COMPACT_ATOMS: atom_id res chain seq x y z
N MET A 1 20.00 34.82 1.84
CA MET A 1 19.75 34.12 0.54
C MET A 1 18.72 34.90 -0.27
N ILE A 2 18.64 34.71 -1.62
CA ILE A 2 17.70 35.48 -2.48
C ILE A 2 16.22 35.21 -2.11
N PHE A 3 15.89 34.01 -1.64
CA PHE A 3 14.55 33.59 -1.25
C PHE A 3 14.51 33.11 0.22
N ASP A 4 15.30 33.73 1.08
CA ASP A 4 15.29 33.45 2.53
C ASP A 4 14.18 34.31 3.16
N GLN A 5 12.99 33.78 3.15
CA GLN A 5 11.84 34.42 3.74
C GLN A 5 11.69 33.90 5.19
N GLU A 6 11.84 34.78 6.16
CA GLU A 6 11.64 34.44 7.58
C GLU A 6 10.19 33.96 7.82
N ASP A 7 9.23 34.56 7.11
CA ASP A 7 7.83 34.16 7.12
C ASP A 7 7.39 33.62 5.74
N TYR A 8 7.77 32.38 5.45
CA TYR A 8 7.43 31.71 4.19
C TYR A 8 5.90 31.46 4.05
N LYS A 9 5.18 31.35 5.18
CA LYS A 9 3.72 31.18 5.16
C LYS A 9 3.00 32.44 4.70
N ALA A 10 3.45 33.62 5.16
CA ALA A 10 2.93 34.90 4.70
C ALA A 10 3.39 35.26 3.28
N PHE A 11 4.54 34.72 2.82
CA PHE A 11 5.04 34.94 1.47
C PHE A 11 4.19 34.23 0.38
N ASP A 12 3.70 33.03 0.68
CA ASP A 12 2.84 32.24 -0.23
C ASP A 12 1.63 31.71 0.53
N PRO A 13 0.65 32.57 0.84
CA PRO A 13 -0.51 32.17 1.63
C PRO A 13 -1.39 31.13 0.91
N GLU A 14 -1.43 31.10 -0.43
CA GLU A 14 -2.30 30.20 -1.20
C GLU A 14 -1.96 28.74 -0.93
N ILE A 15 -0.68 28.36 -0.96
CA ILE A 15 -0.26 26.99 -0.69
C ILE A 15 -0.36 26.66 0.80
N TRP A 16 0.01 27.59 1.69
CA TRP A 16 0.02 27.30 3.13
C TRP A 16 -1.38 27.28 3.75
N GLU A 17 -2.34 28.04 3.22
CA GLU A 17 -3.76 27.88 3.54
C GLU A 17 -4.31 26.51 3.07
N ALA A 18 -3.91 26.04 1.90
CA ALA A 18 -4.29 24.71 1.41
C ALA A 18 -3.71 23.58 2.31
N VAL A 19 -2.44 23.71 2.72
CA VAL A 19 -1.80 22.76 3.65
C VAL A 19 -2.52 22.76 4.99
N ALA A 20 -2.87 23.94 5.54
CA ALA A 20 -3.62 24.02 6.79
C ALA A 20 -5.03 23.39 6.70
N LYS A 21 -5.72 23.54 5.57
CA LYS A 21 -7.01 22.87 5.32
C LYS A 21 -6.87 21.36 5.24
N GLU A 22 -5.79 20.84 4.64
CA GLU A 22 -5.53 19.40 4.61
C GLU A 22 -5.17 18.87 6.00
N GLU A 23 -4.42 19.63 6.82
CA GLU A 23 -4.15 19.28 8.21
C GLU A 23 -5.45 19.19 9.02
N GLU A 24 -6.34 20.17 8.89
CA GLU A 24 -7.68 20.17 9.52
C GLU A 24 -8.51 18.97 9.04
N ARG A 25 -8.49 18.67 7.73
CA ARG A 25 -9.19 17.52 7.18
C ARG A 25 -8.67 16.21 7.80
N GLN A 26 -7.36 15.99 7.78
CA GLN A 26 -6.77 14.75 8.34
C GLN A 26 -7.06 14.63 9.85
N GLN A 27 -7.05 15.75 10.59
CA GLN A 27 -7.34 15.77 12.00
C GLN A 27 -8.77 15.29 12.30
N HIS A 28 -9.75 15.66 11.47
CA HIS A 28 -11.17 15.46 11.76
C HIS A 28 -11.87 14.44 10.87
N ASN A 29 -11.12 13.77 9.98
CA ASN A 29 -11.60 12.62 9.20
C ASN A 29 -11.11 11.30 9.79
N ILE A 30 -11.94 10.27 9.65
CA ILE A 30 -11.53 8.87 9.87
C ILE A 30 -11.02 8.33 8.55
N GLU A 31 -9.72 8.03 8.46
CA GLU A 31 -9.06 7.57 7.25
C GLU A 31 -9.06 6.03 7.18
N LEU A 32 -9.76 5.48 6.19
CA LEU A 32 -9.91 4.05 5.95
C LEU A 32 -9.42 3.60 4.55
N ILE A 33 -8.76 4.47 3.81
CA ILE A 33 -8.11 4.06 2.56
C ILE A 33 -6.97 3.10 2.91
N ALA A 34 -7.06 1.85 2.48
CA ALA A 34 -6.14 0.77 2.86
C ALA A 34 -4.68 1.01 2.47
N SER A 35 -4.41 1.94 1.56
CA SER A 35 -3.08 2.33 1.10
C SER A 35 -2.54 3.61 1.75
N GLU A 36 -3.26 4.18 2.71
CA GLU A 36 -2.84 5.37 3.45
C GLU A 36 -2.42 5.04 4.88
N ASN A 37 -1.61 5.93 5.46
CA ASN A 37 -1.14 5.83 6.83
C ASN A 37 -0.70 7.18 7.37
N VAL A 38 -0.51 7.24 8.68
CA VAL A 38 -0.01 8.42 9.41
C VAL A 38 1.44 8.16 9.81
N VAL A 39 2.38 8.86 9.17
CA VAL A 39 3.82 8.74 9.46
C VAL A 39 4.18 9.45 10.77
N SER A 40 5.36 9.16 11.32
CA SER A 40 5.88 9.87 12.50
C SER A 40 6.40 11.28 12.15
N LYS A 41 6.49 12.15 13.18
CA LYS A 41 7.15 13.46 13.05
C LYS A 41 8.60 13.33 12.57
N ALA A 42 9.31 12.26 12.96
CA ALA A 42 10.69 12.01 12.56
C ALA A 42 10.81 11.70 11.06
N VAL A 43 9.86 10.93 10.51
CA VAL A 43 9.78 10.66 9.06
C VAL A 43 9.54 11.97 8.29
N MET A 44 8.61 12.82 8.73
CA MET A 44 8.35 14.12 8.11
C MET A 44 9.56 15.05 8.19
N ALA A 45 10.23 15.11 9.33
CA ALA A 45 11.43 15.94 9.53
C ALA A 45 12.58 15.50 8.60
N ALA A 46 12.79 14.19 8.43
CA ALA A 46 13.81 13.69 7.52
C ALA A 46 13.48 14.05 6.06
N GLN A 47 12.21 13.93 5.67
CA GLN A 47 11.74 14.25 4.32
C GLN A 47 11.82 15.76 4.01
N GLY A 48 11.58 16.63 4.99
CA GLY A 48 11.71 18.08 4.87
C GLY A 48 13.12 18.62 5.11
N SER A 49 14.15 17.76 5.12
CA SER A 49 15.52 18.15 5.44
C SER A 49 16.29 18.74 4.25
N ILE A 50 17.46 19.29 4.52
CA ILE A 50 18.39 19.84 3.50
C ILE A 50 18.87 18.81 2.47
N LEU A 51 18.62 17.51 2.70
CA LEU A 51 18.96 16.45 1.77
C LEU A 51 18.24 16.56 0.43
N THR A 52 17.16 17.32 0.36
CA THR A 52 16.49 17.71 -0.89
C THR A 52 17.42 18.42 -1.87
N ASN A 53 18.48 19.05 -1.40
CA ASN A 53 19.44 19.80 -2.22
C ASN A 53 20.49 18.90 -2.89
N LYS A 54 20.61 17.62 -2.46
CA LYS A 54 21.72 16.76 -2.86
C LYS A 54 21.42 15.92 -4.08
N TYR A 55 22.31 15.97 -5.08
CA TYR A 55 22.30 15.12 -6.27
C TYR A 55 23.36 14.00 -6.15
N ALA A 56 22.95 12.74 -6.25
CA ALA A 56 23.81 11.59 -5.92
C ALA A 56 23.58 10.38 -6.86
N GLU A 57 23.63 10.58 -8.18
CA GLU A 57 23.54 9.49 -9.16
C GLU A 57 24.55 8.37 -8.89
N GLY A 58 24.13 7.15 -9.09
CA GLY A 58 24.86 5.94 -8.74
C GLY A 58 24.43 5.36 -7.39
N TYR A 59 25.34 4.69 -6.72
CA TYR A 59 25.11 3.94 -5.47
C TYR A 59 26.20 4.23 -4.45
N PRO A 60 26.01 3.96 -3.15
CA PRO A 60 27.04 4.19 -2.13
C PRO A 60 28.40 3.65 -2.53
N GLY A 61 29.44 4.48 -2.39
CA GLY A 61 30.81 4.18 -2.80
C GLY A 61 31.06 4.18 -4.32
N ARG A 62 30.03 4.37 -5.16
CA ARG A 62 30.14 4.37 -6.63
C ARG A 62 29.21 5.42 -7.23
N ARG A 63 29.41 6.69 -6.84
CA ARG A 63 28.64 7.84 -7.32
C ARG A 63 29.30 8.50 -8.53
N TYR A 64 28.48 9.16 -9.32
CA TYR A 64 28.93 9.95 -10.47
C TYR A 64 29.29 11.40 -10.09
N TYR A 65 28.97 11.83 -8.86
CA TYR A 65 29.21 13.19 -8.35
C TYR A 65 30.01 13.18 -7.05
N GLY A 66 30.71 14.29 -6.78
CA GLY A 66 31.39 14.51 -5.51
C GLY A 66 30.45 14.94 -4.38
N GLY A 67 30.98 15.00 -3.15
CA GLY A 67 30.26 15.47 -1.97
C GLY A 67 29.14 14.50 -1.53
N THR A 68 29.34 13.21 -1.70
CA THR A 68 28.35 12.16 -1.46
C THR A 68 28.59 11.33 -0.22
N ASP A 69 29.70 11.58 0.49
CA ASP A 69 30.13 10.75 1.64
C ASP A 69 29.05 10.63 2.73
N VAL A 70 28.29 11.70 2.98
CA VAL A 70 27.24 11.73 4.00
C VAL A 70 25.99 10.98 3.51
N VAL A 71 25.55 11.20 2.27
CA VAL A 71 24.39 10.50 1.71
C VAL A 71 24.65 9.01 1.49
N ASP A 72 25.92 8.63 1.28
CA ASP A 72 26.33 7.21 1.23
C ASP A 72 26.07 6.50 2.57
N VAL A 73 26.31 7.18 3.69
CA VAL A 73 25.96 6.67 5.03
C VAL A 73 24.46 6.51 5.17
N ILE A 74 23.68 7.51 4.75
CA ILE A 74 22.21 7.52 4.86
C ILE A 74 21.60 6.40 4.03
N GLU A 75 21.98 6.29 2.77
CA GLU A 75 21.47 5.23 1.88
C GLU A 75 21.89 3.84 2.34
N SER A 76 23.14 3.68 2.81
CA SER A 76 23.62 2.42 3.39
C SER A 76 22.81 2.01 4.62
N LEU A 77 22.48 2.95 5.51
CA LEU A 77 21.59 2.68 6.65
C LEU A 77 20.19 2.21 6.21
N ALA A 78 19.62 2.83 5.19
CA ALA A 78 18.32 2.41 4.65
C ALA A 78 18.40 0.99 4.06
N ILE A 79 19.44 0.69 3.29
CA ILE A 79 19.69 -0.63 2.70
C ILE A 79 19.82 -1.71 3.78
N GLU A 80 20.71 -1.50 4.78
CA GLU A 80 20.97 -2.50 5.81
C GLU A 80 19.74 -2.75 6.69
N ARG A 81 18.98 -1.70 7.06
CA ARG A 81 17.73 -1.84 7.80
C ARG A 81 16.67 -2.60 7.00
N ALA A 82 16.52 -2.31 5.70
CA ALA A 82 15.60 -3.06 4.84
C ALA A 82 15.95 -4.54 4.77
N LYS A 83 17.25 -4.86 4.63
CA LYS A 83 17.75 -6.24 4.64
C LYS A 83 17.45 -6.94 5.97
N GLU A 84 17.67 -6.27 7.09
CA GLU A 84 17.41 -6.78 8.43
C GLU A 84 15.92 -7.07 8.64
N ILE A 85 15.03 -6.13 8.29
CA ILE A 85 13.58 -6.26 8.44
C ILE A 85 13.03 -7.46 7.70
N PHE A 86 13.44 -7.65 6.44
CA PHE A 86 12.84 -8.64 5.55
C PHE A 86 13.68 -9.91 5.38
N GLY A 87 14.86 -9.99 5.98
CA GLY A 87 15.76 -11.13 5.83
C GLY A 87 16.31 -11.30 4.41
N ALA A 88 16.41 -10.21 3.64
CA ALA A 88 16.91 -10.22 2.29
C ALA A 88 18.44 -10.01 2.23
N LYS A 89 19.10 -10.62 1.22
CA LYS A 89 20.54 -10.41 1.00
C LYS A 89 20.85 -9.06 0.35
N PHE A 90 19.97 -8.60 -0.53
CA PHE A 90 20.13 -7.36 -1.30
C PHE A 90 18.85 -6.53 -1.26
N ALA A 91 19.03 -5.21 -1.17
CA ALA A 91 17.94 -4.24 -1.20
C ALA A 91 18.33 -3.02 -2.06
N ASN A 92 17.36 -2.52 -2.85
CA ASN A 92 17.47 -1.23 -3.53
C ASN A 92 16.39 -0.30 -2.98
N VAL A 93 16.80 0.81 -2.37
CA VAL A 93 15.95 1.79 -1.69
C VAL A 93 15.66 3.04 -2.55
N GLN A 94 16.19 3.09 -3.77
CA GLN A 94 16.07 4.26 -4.65
C GLN A 94 14.74 4.38 -5.43
N PRO A 95 13.88 3.36 -5.62
CA PRO A 95 12.64 3.55 -6.35
C PRO A 95 11.79 4.68 -5.75
N HIS A 96 11.36 5.62 -6.61
CA HIS A 96 10.53 6.76 -6.19
C HIS A 96 9.09 6.33 -5.84
N SER A 97 8.65 5.20 -6.36
CA SER A 97 7.31 4.63 -6.13
C SER A 97 7.30 3.12 -6.26
N GLY A 98 6.20 2.48 -5.81
CA GLY A 98 5.97 1.07 -6.06
C GLY A 98 5.88 0.74 -7.55
N SER A 99 5.27 1.61 -8.35
CA SER A 99 5.19 1.41 -9.81
C SER A 99 6.56 1.40 -10.48
N GLN A 100 7.50 2.25 -10.04
CA GLN A 100 8.87 2.23 -10.55
C GLN A 100 9.66 1.02 -10.04
N ALA A 101 9.42 0.59 -8.80
CA ALA A 101 9.97 -0.67 -8.29
C ALA A 101 9.52 -1.86 -9.14
N ASN A 102 8.23 -1.95 -9.46
CA ASN A 102 7.68 -2.98 -10.32
C ASN A 102 8.25 -2.90 -11.74
N CYS A 103 8.37 -1.70 -12.32
CA CYS A 103 8.96 -1.50 -13.64
C CYS A 103 10.40 -2.04 -13.71
N ALA A 104 11.24 -1.70 -12.72
CA ALA A 104 12.60 -2.19 -12.62
C ALA A 104 12.67 -3.72 -12.44
N ALA A 105 11.75 -4.29 -11.65
CA ALA A 105 11.66 -5.73 -11.45
C ALA A 105 11.32 -6.47 -12.76
N TYR A 106 10.35 -5.97 -13.52
CA TYR A 106 10.05 -6.52 -14.85
C TYR A 106 11.28 -6.46 -15.77
N MET A 107 11.93 -5.30 -15.88
CA MET A 107 13.14 -5.12 -16.72
C MET A 107 14.29 -6.04 -16.30
N ALA A 108 14.39 -6.41 -15.03
CA ALA A 108 15.44 -7.31 -14.53
C ALA A 108 15.13 -8.79 -14.80
N LEU A 109 13.84 -9.16 -14.93
CA LEU A 109 13.38 -10.55 -14.99
C LEU A 109 13.04 -11.04 -16.40
N ILE A 110 12.50 -10.18 -17.26
CA ILE A 110 11.89 -10.55 -18.54
C ILE A 110 12.14 -9.50 -19.61
N GLU A 111 11.86 -9.87 -20.88
CA GLU A 111 11.99 -8.98 -22.04
C GLU A 111 10.63 -8.42 -22.48
N THR A 112 10.65 -7.29 -23.19
CA THR A 112 9.45 -6.70 -23.80
C THR A 112 8.69 -7.71 -24.65
N GLY A 113 7.38 -7.83 -24.45
CA GLY A 113 6.49 -8.75 -25.16
C GLY A 113 6.42 -10.15 -24.55
N ASP A 114 7.20 -10.46 -23.50
CA ASP A 114 7.07 -11.72 -22.78
C ASP A 114 5.68 -11.87 -22.15
N THR A 115 5.24 -13.13 -22.01
CA THR A 115 3.96 -13.45 -21.36
C THR A 115 4.12 -13.47 -19.85
N VAL A 116 3.22 -12.78 -19.17
CA VAL A 116 3.18 -12.64 -17.71
C VAL A 116 1.80 -13.07 -17.20
N MET A 117 1.75 -13.81 -16.10
CA MET A 117 0.51 -14.02 -15.34
C MET A 117 0.48 -13.09 -14.13
N GLY A 118 -0.63 -12.39 -13.92
CA GLY A 118 -0.87 -11.50 -12.78
C GLY A 118 -2.32 -11.58 -12.30
N MET A 119 -2.57 -11.15 -11.06
CA MET A 119 -3.93 -11.15 -10.53
C MET A 119 -4.81 -10.13 -11.25
N ASP A 120 -6.04 -10.54 -11.61
CA ASP A 120 -7.02 -9.65 -12.22
C ASP A 120 -7.33 -8.44 -11.33
N LEU A 121 -7.53 -7.29 -11.96
CA LEU A 121 -7.79 -6.02 -11.26
C LEU A 121 -9.07 -6.08 -10.42
N SER A 122 -10.12 -6.73 -10.93
CA SER A 122 -11.40 -6.90 -10.21
C SER A 122 -11.30 -7.89 -9.06
N ALA A 123 -10.37 -8.85 -9.13
CA ALA A 123 -10.08 -9.79 -8.05
C ALA A 123 -9.11 -9.24 -6.98
N GLY A 124 -8.62 -8.01 -7.17
CA GLY A 124 -7.76 -7.34 -6.21
C GLY A 124 -6.33 -7.06 -6.69
N GLY A 125 -5.98 -7.34 -7.95
CA GLY A 125 -4.68 -7.00 -8.53
C GLY A 125 -4.37 -5.51 -8.54
N HIS A 126 -3.11 -5.15 -8.69
CA HIS A 126 -2.69 -3.76 -8.85
C HIS A 126 -2.67 -3.36 -10.34
N LEU A 127 -2.77 -2.04 -10.63
CA LEU A 127 -2.68 -1.53 -12.00
C LEU A 127 -1.40 -2.00 -12.72
N THR A 128 -0.27 -2.05 -12.03
CA THR A 128 1.01 -2.52 -12.58
C THR A 128 1.11 -4.05 -12.69
N HIS A 129 0.04 -4.79 -12.39
CA HIS A 129 -0.05 -6.24 -12.61
C HIS A 129 -0.79 -6.56 -13.93
N GLY A 130 -0.67 -5.69 -14.94
CA GLY A 130 -1.12 -5.97 -16.29
C GLY A 130 -2.33 -5.18 -16.78
N ALA A 131 -2.80 -4.17 -16.04
CA ALA A 131 -3.88 -3.33 -16.54
C ALA A 131 -3.48 -2.64 -17.86
N SER A 132 -4.34 -2.69 -18.86
CA SER A 132 -4.07 -2.21 -20.23
C SER A 132 -3.69 -0.71 -20.31
N VAL A 133 -4.10 0.06 -19.30
CA VAL A 133 -3.75 1.50 -19.18
C VAL A 133 -2.42 1.74 -18.46
N SER A 134 -1.83 0.70 -17.84
CA SER A 134 -0.55 0.75 -17.15
C SER A 134 0.61 0.41 -18.09
N PHE A 135 1.83 0.89 -17.75
CA PHE A 135 3.03 0.51 -18.50
C PHE A 135 3.17 -1.02 -18.63
N SER A 136 2.80 -1.78 -17.62
CA SER A 136 2.94 -3.23 -17.60
C SER A 136 2.09 -3.90 -18.69
N GLY A 137 0.81 -3.55 -18.78
CA GLY A 137 -0.09 -4.06 -19.83
C GLY A 137 0.21 -3.51 -21.23
N GLN A 138 0.96 -2.41 -21.33
CA GLN A 138 1.40 -1.85 -22.63
C GLN A 138 2.73 -2.47 -23.13
N THR A 139 3.54 -3.03 -22.21
CA THR A 139 4.88 -3.51 -22.52
C THR A 139 4.93 -5.04 -22.64
N TYR A 140 4.11 -5.76 -21.88
CA TYR A 140 4.11 -7.21 -21.77
C TYR A 140 2.76 -7.82 -22.10
N ASN A 141 2.73 -9.11 -22.46
CA ASN A 141 1.50 -9.85 -22.74
C ASN A 141 0.94 -10.44 -21.44
N PHE A 142 0.01 -9.76 -20.81
CA PHE A 142 -0.59 -10.22 -19.57
C PHE A 142 -1.76 -11.17 -19.79
N VAL A 143 -1.78 -12.23 -18.99
CA VAL A 143 -2.91 -13.13 -18.80
C VAL A 143 -3.29 -13.09 -17.32
N SER A 144 -4.52 -12.70 -17.00
CA SER A 144 -4.95 -12.57 -15.63
C SER A 144 -5.41 -13.89 -15.04
N TYR A 145 -5.02 -14.18 -13.79
CA TYR A 145 -5.67 -15.17 -12.94
C TYR A 145 -6.63 -14.49 -11.96
N SER A 146 -7.64 -15.21 -11.53
CA SER A 146 -8.67 -14.70 -10.62
C SER A 146 -8.77 -15.57 -9.37
N VAL A 147 -9.73 -15.24 -8.51
CA VAL A 147 -10.14 -16.05 -7.35
C VAL A 147 -11.22 -17.03 -7.76
N ASP A 148 -11.47 -18.04 -6.95
CA ASP A 148 -12.59 -18.96 -7.13
C ASP A 148 -13.94 -18.21 -7.01
N PRO A 149 -14.91 -18.46 -7.91
CA PRO A 149 -16.16 -17.69 -7.94
C PRO A 149 -17.11 -17.95 -6.77
N GLU A 150 -16.98 -19.08 -6.08
CA GLU A 150 -17.85 -19.42 -4.95
C GLU A 150 -17.26 -18.98 -3.61
N THR A 151 -15.96 -19.18 -3.44
CA THR A 151 -15.27 -18.86 -2.18
C THR A 151 -14.64 -17.47 -2.17
N GLU A 152 -14.40 -16.88 -3.34
CA GLU A 152 -13.66 -15.63 -3.56
C GLU A 152 -12.21 -15.70 -3.02
N LEU A 153 -11.64 -16.92 -2.91
CA LEU A 153 -10.28 -17.19 -2.49
C LEU A 153 -9.41 -17.63 -3.67
N LEU A 154 -8.08 -17.52 -3.50
CA LEU A 154 -7.11 -18.02 -4.48
C LEU A 154 -7.22 -19.55 -4.59
N ASP A 155 -7.51 -20.04 -5.79
CA ASP A 155 -7.45 -21.47 -6.14
C ASP A 155 -6.11 -21.77 -6.82
N PHE A 156 -5.17 -22.30 -6.04
CA PHE A 156 -3.83 -22.60 -6.54
C PHE A 156 -3.78 -23.71 -7.58
N ASP A 157 -4.74 -24.66 -7.55
CA ASP A 157 -4.83 -25.73 -8.55
C ASP A 157 -5.30 -25.15 -9.90
N ALA A 158 -6.30 -24.28 -9.89
CA ALA A 158 -6.75 -23.58 -11.08
C ALA A 158 -5.65 -22.67 -11.68
N ILE A 159 -4.92 -21.93 -10.81
CA ILE A 159 -3.79 -21.09 -11.23
C ILE A 159 -2.67 -21.94 -11.84
N LEU A 160 -2.34 -23.10 -11.25
CA LEU A 160 -1.37 -24.03 -11.80
C LEU A 160 -1.77 -24.56 -13.18
N GLN A 161 -3.06 -24.95 -13.32
CA GLN A 161 -3.56 -25.43 -14.60
C GLN A 161 -3.47 -24.32 -15.66
N GLN A 162 -3.89 -23.11 -15.34
CA GLN A 162 -3.77 -21.96 -16.23
C GLN A 162 -2.30 -21.66 -16.59
N ALA A 163 -1.37 -21.72 -15.62
CA ALA A 163 0.04 -21.51 -15.88
C ALA A 163 0.62 -22.55 -16.85
N LYS A 164 0.20 -23.81 -16.75
CA LYS A 164 0.60 -24.87 -17.69
C LYS A 164 0.10 -24.61 -19.11
N GLU A 165 -1.07 -24.02 -19.28
CA GLU A 165 -1.64 -23.69 -20.59
C GLU A 165 -0.97 -22.43 -21.17
N VAL A 166 -0.75 -21.40 -20.36
CA VAL A 166 -0.21 -20.10 -20.77
C VAL A 166 1.30 -20.12 -20.95
N GLN A 167 2.04 -20.94 -20.19
CA GLN A 167 3.52 -21.00 -20.19
C GLN A 167 4.16 -19.61 -20.01
N PRO A 168 3.83 -18.87 -18.94
CA PRO A 168 4.35 -17.52 -18.73
C PRO A 168 5.85 -17.53 -18.45
N LYS A 169 6.53 -16.41 -18.75
CA LYS A 169 7.92 -16.18 -18.34
C LYS A 169 8.01 -15.66 -16.92
N LEU A 170 6.96 -15.01 -16.45
CA LEU A 170 6.85 -14.42 -15.10
C LEU A 170 5.47 -14.63 -14.53
N ILE A 171 5.41 -14.98 -13.24
CA ILE A 171 4.20 -14.93 -12.44
C ILE A 171 4.36 -13.82 -11.42
N VAL A 172 3.35 -12.93 -11.34
CA VAL A 172 3.27 -11.83 -10.36
C VAL A 172 2.24 -12.19 -9.32
N ALA A 173 2.66 -12.31 -8.07
CA ALA A 173 1.79 -12.50 -6.92
C ALA A 173 1.73 -11.22 -6.06
N GLY A 174 0.70 -11.10 -5.24
CA GLY A 174 0.42 -9.93 -4.42
C GLY A 174 -0.83 -9.20 -4.90
N ALA A 175 -1.46 -8.48 -3.98
CA ALA A 175 -2.75 -7.85 -4.23
C ALA A 175 -2.90 -6.51 -3.51
N SER A 176 -3.79 -5.67 -4.06
CA SER A 176 -4.20 -4.39 -3.47
C SER A 176 -5.55 -4.47 -2.73
N ALA A 177 -6.34 -5.52 -2.99
CA ALA A 177 -7.68 -5.66 -2.46
C ALA A 177 -8.08 -7.14 -2.22
N TYR A 178 -7.14 -7.96 -1.80
CA TYR A 178 -7.37 -9.34 -1.36
C TYR A 178 -7.23 -9.41 0.16
N SER A 179 -8.23 -9.94 0.85
CA SER A 179 -8.35 -9.83 2.31
C SER A 179 -7.77 -11.01 3.09
N HIS A 180 -7.30 -12.05 2.42
CA HIS A 180 -6.75 -13.25 3.08
C HIS A 180 -5.23 -13.38 2.95
N ILE A 181 -4.67 -14.35 3.67
CA ILE A 181 -3.27 -14.71 3.58
C ILE A 181 -2.96 -15.27 2.19
N ILE A 182 -1.83 -14.84 1.63
CA ILE A 182 -1.29 -15.34 0.37
C ILE A 182 -0.16 -16.32 0.67
N ASP A 183 -0.31 -17.56 0.24
CA ASP A 183 0.74 -18.59 0.35
C ASP A 183 1.72 -18.44 -0.83
N PHE A 184 2.84 -17.76 -0.60
CA PHE A 184 3.87 -17.55 -1.62
C PHE A 184 4.65 -18.82 -1.95
N SER A 185 4.65 -19.83 -1.08
CA SER A 185 5.26 -21.13 -1.38
C SER A 185 4.53 -21.84 -2.50
N LYS A 186 3.19 -21.72 -2.55
CA LYS A 186 2.37 -22.25 -3.65
C LYS A 186 2.62 -21.56 -4.97
N PHE A 187 2.79 -20.24 -4.96
CA PHE A 187 3.20 -19.51 -6.16
C PHE A 187 4.59 -19.93 -6.65
N ARG A 188 5.55 -20.23 -5.74
CA ARG A 188 6.86 -20.76 -6.11
C ARG A 188 6.72 -22.14 -6.76
N GLU A 189 5.94 -23.06 -6.18
CA GLU A 189 5.64 -24.37 -6.77
C GLU A 189 5.06 -24.25 -8.21
N ILE A 190 4.11 -23.32 -8.39
CA ILE A 190 3.50 -23.07 -9.71
C ILE A 190 4.53 -22.54 -10.71
N ALA A 191 5.32 -21.55 -10.32
CA ALA A 191 6.32 -20.96 -11.19
C ALA A 191 7.40 -21.98 -11.58
N ASP A 192 7.87 -22.83 -10.65
CA ASP A 192 8.81 -23.90 -10.91
C ASP A 192 8.24 -24.95 -11.87
N ALA A 193 6.97 -25.29 -11.73
CA ALA A 193 6.31 -26.28 -12.58
C ALA A 193 6.25 -25.88 -14.06
N VAL A 194 6.33 -24.58 -14.36
CA VAL A 194 6.29 -24.05 -15.75
C VAL A 194 7.60 -23.35 -16.16
N GLY A 195 8.62 -23.35 -15.30
CA GLY A 195 9.90 -22.69 -15.54
C GLY A 195 9.83 -21.16 -15.58
N ALA A 196 8.84 -20.57 -14.92
CA ALA A 196 8.65 -19.12 -14.83
C ALA A 196 9.46 -18.51 -13.69
N LYS A 197 9.75 -17.21 -13.79
CA LYS A 197 10.18 -16.40 -12.67
C LYS A 197 9.00 -16.07 -11.76
N LEU A 198 9.27 -15.77 -10.48
CA LEU A 198 8.27 -15.32 -9.52
C LEU A 198 8.65 -13.92 -9.00
N MET A 199 7.79 -12.95 -9.24
CA MET A 199 7.82 -11.64 -8.61
C MET A 199 6.69 -11.53 -7.60
N VAL A 200 6.97 -11.00 -6.42
CA VAL A 200 5.93 -10.70 -5.43
C VAL A 200 5.92 -9.21 -5.11
N ASP A 201 4.77 -8.58 -5.32
CA ASP A 201 4.48 -7.23 -4.84
C ASP A 201 3.76 -7.32 -3.50
N MET A 202 4.49 -7.10 -2.41
CA MET A 202 3.93 -7.15 -1.05
C MET A 202 3.51 -5.77 -0.52
N ALA A 203 3.33 -4.77 -1.39
CA ALA A 203 3.13 -3.38 -1.00
C ALA A 203 2.05 -3.18 0.08
N HIS A 204 0.91 -3.85 -0.05
CA HIS A 204 -0.18 -3.72 0.91
C HIS A 204 0.09 -4.38 2.26
N ILE A 205 0.81 -5.49 2.27
CA ILE A 205 1.05 -6.32 3.46
C ILE A 205 2.45 -6.18 4.05
N ALA A 206 3.30 -5.31 3.50
CA ALA A 206 4.71 -5.22 3.88
C ALA A 206 4.93 -4.97 5.38
N GLY A 207 4.09 -4.15 6.03
CA GLY A 207 4.14 -3.93 7.47
C GLY A 207 3.78 -5.18 8.27
N LEU A 208 2.82 -5.98 7.79
CA LEU A 208 2.45 -7.26 8.42
C LEU A 208 3.55 -8.31 8.25
N VAL A 209 4.18 -8.37 7.07
CA VAL A 209 5.35 -9.23 6.79
C VAL A 209 6.50 -8.85 7.71
N ALA A 210 6.82 -7.55 7.81
CA ALA A 210 7.88 -7.04 8.69
C ALA A 210 7.65 -7.38 10.16
N ALA A 211 6.40 -7.39 10.61
CA ALA A 211 6.01 -7.75 11.97
C ALA A 211 5.93 -9.27 12.22
N GLY A 212 6.09 -10.10 11.19
CA GLY A 212 5.92 -11.55 11.26
C GLY A 212 4.47 -12.02 11.43
N LEU A 213 3.51 -11.19 10.99
CA LEU A 213 2.06 -11.46 11.07
C LEU A 213 1.45 -11.87 9.72
N HIS A 214 2.24 -11.91 8.67
CA HIS A 214 1.92 -12.48 7.35
C HIS A 214 3.16 -13.22 6.83
N PRO A 215 3.02 -14.35 6.13
CA PRO A 215 4.14 -15.05 5.51
C PRO A 215 5.00 -14.12 4.63
N SER A 216 6.32 -14.26 4.72
CA SER A 216 7.25 -13.48 3.90
C SER A 216 7.38 -14.09 2.51
N PRO A 217 7.31 -13.28 1.43
CA PRO A 217 7.60 -13.74 0.07
C PRO A 217 9.10 -13.87 -0.23
N VAL A 218 9.97 -13.22 0.55
CA VAL A 218 11.41 -13.09 0.27
C VAL A 218 12.15 -14.43 0.10
N PRO A 219 11.81 -15.51 0.83
CA PRO A 219 12.42 -16.81 0.59
C PRO A 219 12.00 -17.50 -0.72
N TYR A 220 10.89 -17.09 -1.32
CA TYR A 220 10.28 -17.77 -2.47
C TYR A 220 10.41 -17.01 -3.78
N ALA A 221 10.35 -15.69 -3.73
CA ALA A 221 10.38 -14.84 -4.91
C ALA A 221 11.79 -14.65 -5.46
N ASP A 222 11.92 -14.58 -6.80
CA ASP A 222 13.14 -14.11 -7.45
C ASP A 222 13.38 -12.61 -7.14
N ILE A 223 12.29 -11.81 -7.19
CA ILE A 223 12.29 -10.41 -6.77
C ILE A 223 11.03 -10.13 -5.93
N THR A 224 11.22 -9.43 -4.81
CA THR A 224 10.12 -8.89 -4.02
C THR A 224 10.13 -7.37 -4.11
N THR A 225 8.99 -6.77 -4.45
CA THR A 225 8.81 -5.32 -4.45
C THR A 225 7.83 -4.90 -3.36
N THR A 226 7.95 -3.66 -2.91
CA THR A 226 6.98 -3.04 -2.01
C THR A 226 6.98 -1.52 -2.13
N THR A 227 5.91 -0.91 -1.63
CA THR A 227 5.89 0.50 -1.23
C THR A 227 6.36 0.66 0.20
N THR A 228 6.75 1.86 0.58
CA THR A 228 7.20 2.16 1.96
C THR A 228 6.15 2.87 2.81
N HIS A 229 5.01 3.30 2.23
CA HIS A 229 4.06 4.23 2.84
C HIS A 229 2.69 3.65 3.23
N LYS A 230 2.44 2.35 3.03
CA LYS A 230 1.17 1.71 3.40
C LYS A 230 1.26 1.13 4.83
N THR A 231 1.05 -0.16 5.02
CA THR A 231 1.20 -0.80 6.34
C THR A 231 2.60 -0.65 6.94
N LEU A 232 3.63 -0.43 6.11
CA LEU A 232 5.00 -0.19 6.57
C LEU A 232 5.22 1.21 7.20
N ARG A 233 4.26 2.14 7.05
CA ARG A 233 4.18 3.44 7.73
C ARG A 233 5.37 4.38 7.50
N GLY A 234 6.01 4.29 6.34
CA GLY A 234 7.14 5.15 5.94
C GLY A 234 6.73 6.26 4.96
N PRO A 235 7.72 6.98 4.40
CA PRO A 235 7.47 7.98 3.37
C PRO A 235 6.99 7.32 2.08
N ARG A 236 6.35 8.09 1.20
CA ARG A 236 5.98 7.61 -0.14
C ARG A 236 7.23 7.25 -0.94
N GLY A 237 7.30 6.01 -1.38
CA GLY A 237 8.44 5.48 -2.13
C GLY A 237 8.27 3.99 -2.40
N GLY A 238 9.29 3.38 -3.03
CA GLY A 238 9.37 1.96 -3.31
C GLY A 238 10.64 1.33 -2.72
N LEU A 239 10.66 0.00 -2.69
CA LEU A 239 11.77 -0.82 -2.25
C LEU A 239 11.77 -2.11 -3.06
N ILE A 240 12.95 -2.59 -3.44
CA ILE A 240 13.14 -3.88 -4.13
C ILE A 240 14.10 -4.73 -3.33
N LEU A 241 13.74 -6.01 -3.16
CA LEU A 241 14.49 -7.00 -2.41
C LEU A 241 14.76 -8.23 -3.28
N THR A 242 15.93 -8.83 -3.13
CA THR A 242 16.26 -10.12 -3.74
C THR A 242 17.33 -10.86 -2.94
N ASN A 243 17.40 -12.17 -3.10
CA ASN A 243 18.46 -13.01 -2.54
C ASN A 243 19.51 -13.41 -3.60
N ASP A 244 19.32 -13.00 -4.84
CA ASP A 244 20.19 -13.30 -5.98
C ASP A 244 21.08 -12.07 -6.32
N GLU A 245 22.41 -12.27 -6.33
CA GLU A 245 23.36 -11.20 -6.58
C GLU A 245 23.30 -10.68 -8.02
N ASP A 246 23.05 -11.54 -9.01
CA ASP A 246 23.00 -11.12 -10.40
C ASP A 246 21.69 -10.36 -10.70
N LEU A 247 20.59 -10.75 -10.07
CA LEU A 247 19.35 -9.96 -10.10
C LEU A 247 19.53 -8.61 -9.38
N ALA A 248 20.26 -8.55 -8.27
CA ALA A 248 20.56 -7.28 -7.61
C ALA A 248 21.31 -6.31 -8.53
N LYS A 249 22.27 -6.80 -9.31
CA LYS A 249 23.00 -5.99 -10.31
C LYS A 249 22.05 -5.49 -11.41
N LYS A 250 21.17 -6.37 -11.93
CA LYS A 250 20.18 -6.01 -12.94
C LYS A 250 19.16 -4.99 -12.41
N ILE A 251 18.67 -5.17 -11.19
CA ILE A 251 17.76 -4.22 -10.51
C ILE A 251 18.43 -2.84 -10.40
N ASN A 252 19.68 -2.81 -9.93
CA ASN A 252 20.42 -1.56 -9.80
C ASN A 252 20.57 -0.85 -11.14
N SER A 253 20.88 -1.59 -12.20
CA SER A 253 20.98 -1.04 -13.57
C SER A 253 19.61 -0.58 -14.11
N ALA A 254 18.55 -1.31 -13.83
CA ALA A 254 17.20 -0.95 -14.24
C ALA A 254 16.70 0.31 -13.55
N ILE A 255 17.03 0.50 -12.27
CA ILE A 255 16.73 1.75 -11.54
C ILE A 255 17.61 2.87 -12.07
N PHE A 256 18.94 2.77 -11.94
CA PHE A 256 19.86 3.78 -12.42
C PHE A 256 20.94 3.13 -13.29
N PRO A 257 21.10 3.55 -14.55
CA PRO A 257 20.45 4.70 -15.21
C PRO A 257 19.15 4.34 -15.99
N GLY A 258 18.55 3.15 -15.75
CA GLY A 258 17.49 2.61 -16.62
C GLY A 258 16.22 3.49 -16.64
N ILE A 259 15.62 3.77 -15.50
CA ILE A 259 14.34 4.51 -15.42
C ILE A 259 14.38 5.73 -14.48
N GLN A 260 15.46 5.89 -13.71
CA GLN A 260 15.64 7.03 -12.79
C GLN A 260 17.03 7.67 -13.01
N GLY A 261 17.16 8.96 -12.61
CA GLY A 261 18.42 9.68 -12.48
C GLY A 261 18.83 9.78 -11.01
N GLY A 262 19.03 11.02 -10.51
CA GLY A 262 19.39 11.25 -9.12
C GLY A 262 18.35 10.72 -8.13
N PRO A 263 18.76 9.95 -7.12
CA PRO A 263 17.87 9.47 -6.08
C PRO A 263 17.34 10.62 -5.20
N LEU A 264 16.19 10.41 -4.59
CA LEU A 264 15.58 11.37 -3.65
C LEU A 264 16.17 11.13 -2.25
N GLU A 265 17.31 11.74 -1.93
CA GLU A 265 18.06 11.47 -0.69
C GLU A 265 17.27 11.82 0.57
N HIS A 266 16.44 12.85 0.53
CA HIS A 266 15.52 13.20 1.62
C HIS A 266 14.44 12.11 1.85
N VAL A 267 13.97 11.47 0.80
CA VAL A 267 13.02 10.33 0.92
C VAL A 267 13.76 9.08 1.41
N ILE A 268 14.98 8.83 0.95
CA ILE A 268 15.81 7.70 1.44
C ILE A 268 16.13 7.87 2.93
N ALA A 269 16.44 9.08 3.38
CA ALA A 269 16.62 9.38 4.80
C ALA A 269 15.32 9.08 5.59
N ALA A 270 14.18 9.50 5.09
CA ALA A 270 12.88 9.20 5.70
C ALA A 270 12.56 7.69 5.72
N LYS A 271 12.94 6.94 4.66
CA LYS A 271 12.89 5.47 4.67
C LYS A 271 13.79 4.88 5.76
N ALA A 272 15.02 5.37 5.90
CA ALA A 272 15.93 4.91 6.94
C ALA A 272 15.38 5.14 8.36
N VAL A 273 14.70 6.28 8.59
CA VAL A 273 14.01 6.56 9.86
C VAL A 273 12.86 5.58 10.07
N ALA A 274 11.96 5.44 9.10
CA ALA A 274 10.82 4.53 9.18
C ALA A 274 11.26 3.07 9.40
N PHE A 275 12.30 2.61 8.72
CA PHE A 275 12.85 1.26 8.92
C PHE A 275 13.41 1.06 10.34
N LYS A 276 13.94 2.12 10.96
CA LYS A 276 14.34 2.05 12.36
C LYS A 276 13.14 1.90 13.29
N GLU A 277 12.02 2.57 12.98
CA GLU A 277 10.76 2.41 13.72
C GLU A 277 10.17 0.99 13.55
N VAL A 278 10.27 0.41 12.33
CA VAL A 278 9.83 -0.97 12.05
C VAL A 278 10.63 -2.00 12.86
N LEU A 279 11.91 -1.76 13.11
CA LEU A 279 12.77 -2.62 13.93
C LEU A 279 12.49 -2.49 15.45
N ASP A 280 11.67 -1.53 15.88
CA ASP A 280 11.26 -1.39 17.28
C ASP A 280 10.15 -2.41 17.61
N PRO A 281 10.19 -3.07 18.77
CA PRO A 281 9.13 -3.99 19.19
C PRO A 281 7.72 -3.39 19.21
N ALA A 282 7.58 -2.07 19.39
CA ALA A 282 6.30 -1.37 19.33
C ALA A 282 5.62 -1.48 17.96
N PHE A 283 6.41 -1.65 16.88
CA PHE A 283 5.85 -1.82 15.54
C PHE A 283 5.00 -3.10 15.43
N LYS A 284 5.40 -4.18 16.09
CA LYS A 284 4.60 -5.41 16.12
C LYS A 284 3.27 -5.22 16.83
N VAL A 285 3.23 -4.40 17.88
CA VAL A 285 1.98 -4.06 18.60
C VAL A 285 1.04 -3.27 17.68
N TYR A 286 1.58 -2.27 16.98
CA TYR A 286 0.83 -1.54 15.95
C TYR A 286 0.30 -2.46 14.84
N ALA A 287 1.12 -3.35 14.31
CA ALA A 287 0.72 -4.27 13.25
C ALA A 287 -0.35 -5.28 13.70
N GLN A 288 -0.28 -5.75 14.97
CA GLN A 288 -1.33 -6.58 15.54
C GLN A 288 -2.66 -5.79 15.67
N GLN A 289 -2.60 -4.53 16.12
CA GLN A 289 -3.80 -3.69 16.24
C GLN A 289 -4.48 -3.47 14.87
N ILE A 290 -3.71 -3.41 13.77
CA ILE A 290 -4.28 -3.36 12.42
C ILE A 290 -5.18 -4.57 12.16
N LEU A 291 -4.68 -5.78 12.46
CA LEU A 291 -5.42 -7.03 12.24
C LEU A 291 -6.66 -7.10 13.13
N ASP A 292 -6.50 -6.81 14.42
CA ASP A 292 -7.59 -6.85 15.39
C ASP A 292 -8.71 -5.89 15.00
N ASN A 293 -8.36 -4.68 14.57
CA ASN A 293 -9.31 -3.68 14.08
C ASN A 293 -10.03 -4.15 12.82
N ALA A 294 -9.31 -4.70 11.84
CA ALA A 294 -9.90 -5.16 10.58
C ALA A 294 -10.89 -6.32 10.82
N GLN A 295 -10.52 -7.29 11.65
CA GLN A 295 -11.38 -8.42 12.00
C GLN A 295 -12.62 -7.96 12.76
N ALA A 296 -12.49 -7.04 13.72
CA ALA A 296 -13.60 -6.52 14.49
C ALA A 296 -14.59 -5.75 13.59
N MET A 297 -14.11 -4.89 12.70
CA MET A 297 -14.96 -4.16 11.76
C MET A 297 -15.64 -5.10 10.78
N ALA A 298 -14.92 -6.06 10.19
CA ALA A 298 -15.49 -7.04 9.27
C ALA A 298 -16.60 -7.87 9.96
N GLN A 299 -16.43 -8.22 11.23
CA GLN A 299 -17.42 -8.97 11.99
C GLN A 299 -18.73 -8.16 12.19
N VAL A 300 -18.65 -6.83 12.39
CA VAL A 300 -19.85 -5.97 12.48
C VAL A 300 -20.65 -6.04 11.16
N PHE A 301 -19.99 -5.93 10.01
CA PHE A 301 -20.64 -6.03 8.70
C PHE A 301 -21.21 -7.43 8.44
N ARG A 302 -20.50 -8.50 8.83
CA ARG A 302 -20.98 -9.88 8.67
C ARG A 302 -22.25 -10.20 9.46
N GLN A 303 -22.46 -9.52 10.57
CA GLN A 303 -23.67 -9.69 11.40
C GLN A 303 -24.87 -8.93 10.84
N HIS A 304 -24.68 -8.13 9.80
CA HIS A 304 -25.71 -7.29 9.21
C HIS A 304 -26.16 -7.86 7.86
N ASP A 305 -27.43 -8.28 7.74
CA ASP A 305 -28.00 -9.02 6.61
C ASP A 305 -28.06 -8.27 5.27
N LYS A 306 -27.91 -6.92 5.32
CA LYS A 306 -27.89 -6.08 4.12
C LYS A 306 -26.51 -5.87 3.50
N PHE A 307 -25.45 -6.22 4.22
CA PHE A 307 -24.07 -6.09 3.73
C PHE A 307 -23.44 -7.47 3.52
N ARG A 308 -22.66 -7.61 2.48
CA ARG A 308 -21.89 -8.84 2.23
C ARG A 308 -20.41 -8.52 2.30
N VAL A 309 -19.71 -9.11 3.26
CA VAL A 309 -18.26 -9.07 3.31
C VAL A 309 -17.73 -10.08 2.29
N ILE A 310 -16.87 -9.61 1.39
CA ILE A 310 -16.27 -10.43 0.33
C ILE A 310 -15.36 -11.48 0.98
N SER A 311 -15.37 -12.70 0.46
CA SER A 311 -14.65 -13.87 0.99
C SER A 311 -14.86 -14.14 2.49
N ASP A 312 -16.00 -13.71 3.03
CA ASP A 312 -16.47 -13.95 4.39
C ASP A 312 -15.54 -13.44 5.52
N GLY A 313 -14.65 -12.45 5.25
CA GLY A 313 -13.84 -11.85 6.31
C GLY A 313 -12.49 -11.31 5.88
N THR A 314 -11.57 -11.25 6.83
CA THR A 314 -10.20 -10.80 6.59
C THR A 314 -9.19 -11.46 7.54
N GLU A 315 -7.97 -11.67 7.02
CA GLU A 315 -6.80 -12.12 7.75
C GLU A 315 -5.65 -11.07 7.66
N ASN A 316 -5.95 -9.89 7.13
CA ASN A 316 -4.96 -8.80 6.98
C ASN A 316 -5.55 -7.44 7.35
N HIS A 317 -5.01 -6.35 6.81
CA HIS A 317 -5.31 -4.96 7.16
C HIS A 317 -6.53 -4.37 6.46
N LEU A 318 -7.20 -5.10 5.59
CA LEU A 318 -8.33 -4.61 4.80
C LEU A 318 -9.41 -5.68 4.62
N PHE A 319 -10.59 -5.22 4.25
CA PHE A 319 -11.68 -6.06 3.74
C PHE A 319 -12.55 -5.29 2.75
N LEU A 320 -13.33 -6.03 1.97
CA LEU A 320 -14.25 -5.49 0.99
C LEU A 320 -15.69 -5.76 1.42
N VAL A 321 -16.56 -4.81 1.15
CA VAL A 321 -18.01 -4.92 1.44
C VAL A 321 -18.80 -4.58 0.18
N ASP A 322 -19.67 -5.49 -0.26
CA ASP A 322 -20.70 -5.21 -1.25
C ASP A 322 -21.81 -4.39 -0.60
N VAL A 323 -22.08 -3.20 -1.14
CA VAL A 323 -23.04 -2.24 -0.59
C VAL A 323 -24.31 -2.10 -1.42
N THR A 324 -24.45 -2.87 -2.50
CA THR A 324 -25.50 -2.71 -3.51
C THR A 324 -26.93 -3.02 -3.00
N LYS A 325 -27.07 -3.70 -1.87
CA LYS A 325 -28.36 -3.90 -1.21
C LYS A 325 -28.84 -2.68 -0.41
N VAL A 326 -27.97 -1.69 -0.17
CA VAL A 326 -28.27 -0.54 0.69
C VAL A 326 -28.22 0.77 -0.10
N VAL A 327 -27.23 0.92 -0.96
CA VAL A 327 -27.06 2.07 -1.86
C VAL A 327 -26.85 1.61 -3.29
N GLU A 328 -27.02 2.51 -4.27
CA GLU A 328 -26.96 2.16 -5.69
C GLU A 328 -25.66 1.47 -6.12
N ASN A 329 -24.51 1.92 -5.57
CA ASN A 329 -23.19 1.42 -5.92
C ASN A 329 -22.11 1.95 -4.96
N GLY A 330 -20.87 1.45 -5.09
CA GLY A 330 -19.73 1.87 -4.27
C GLY A 330 -19.36 3.34 -4.40
N LYS A 331 -19.59 3.97 -5.57
CA LYS A 331 -19.34 5.40 -5.77
C LYS A 331 -20.29 6.26 -4.92
N VAL A 332 -21.55 5.89 -4.83
CA VAL A 332 -22.53 6.57 -3.98
C VAL A 332 -22.14 6.40 -2.51
N ALA A 333 -21.77 5.18 -2.09
CA ALA A 333 -21.30 4.93 -0.73
C ALA A 333 -20.08 5.77 -0.38
N GLN A 334 -19.06 5.78 -1.24
CA GLN A 334 -17.84 6.58 -1.05
C GLN A 334 -18.15 8.06 -0.84
N ASN A 335 -18.98 8.64 -1.73
CA ASN A 335 -19.29 10.07 -1.66
C ASN A 335 -20.06 10.41 -0.37
N LEU A 336 -21.07 9.61 -0.01
CA LEU A 336 -21.86 9.82 1.20
C LEU A 336 -21.00 9.74 2.47
N LEU A 337 -20.08 8.78 2.53
CA LEU A 337 -19.20 8.61 3.68
C LEU A 337 -18.19 9.76 3.81
N ASP A 338 -17.69 10.26 2.68
CA ASP A 338 -16.82 11.44 2.67
C ASP A 338 -17.55 12.70 3.20
N GLU A 339 -18.85 12.86 2.89
CA GLU A 339 -19.68 13.94 3.44
C GLU A 339 -19.86 13.87 4.98
N VAL A 340 -19.68 12.71 5.58
CA VAL A 340 -19.75 12.52 7.05
C VAL A 340 -18.37 12.32 7.68
N ASN A 341 -17.30 12.73 6.99
CA ASN A 341 -15.91 12.69 7.43
C ASN A 341 -15.37 11.26 7.68
N ILE A 342 -15.83 10.30 6.89
CA ILE A 342 -15.27 8.94 6.84
C ILE A 342 -14.75 8.71 5.43
N THR A 343 -13.43 8.69 5.26
CA THR A 343 -12.80 8.58 3.95
C THR A 343 -12.39 7.14 3.65
N LEU A 344 -12.93 6.58 2.58
CA LEU A 344 -12.60 5.27 2.02
C LEU A 344 -12.73 5.29 0.51
N ASN A 345 -12.42 4.21 -0.18
CA ASN A 345 -12.59 4.15 -1.62
C ASN A 345 -13.62 3.11 -2.06
N LYS A 346 -14.37 3.46 -3.13
CA LYS A 346 -15.08 2.46 -3.90
C LYS A 346 -14.12 1.43 -4.47
N ASN A 347 -14.54 0.19 -4.55
CA ASN A 347 -13.71 -0.91 -5.05
C ASN A 347 -14.53 -1.91 -5.83
N SER A 348 -13.98 -2.42 -6.93
CA SER A 348 -14.54 -3.60 -7.58
C SER A 348 -14.51 -4.79 -6.62
N ILE A 349 -15.50 -5.64 -6.73
CA ILE A 349 -15.51 -6.95 -6.06
C ILE A 349 -15.20 -8.04 -7.08
N PRO A 350 -14.80 -9.24 -6.68
CA PRO A 350 -14.62 -10.35 -7.63
C PRO A 350 -15.83 -10.53 -8.52
N TYR A 351 -15.59 -10.78 -9.81
CA TYR A 351 -16.66 -10.92 -10.84
C TYR A 351 -17.58 -9.69 -10.96
N GLU A 352 -17.00 -8.49 -10.78
CA GLU A 352 -17.70 -7.21 -10.86
C GLU A 352 -18.53 -7.05 -12.14
N THR A 353 -19.79 -6.66 -11.98
CA THR A 353 -20.71 -6.43 -13.09
C THR A 353 -20.92 -4.96 -13.43
N LEU A 354 -20.57 -4.05 -12.52
CA LEU A 354 -20.64 -2.62 -12.73
C LEU A 354 -19.37 -2.08 -13.37
N SER A 355 -19.46 -0.89 -13.95
CA SER A 355 -18.27 -0.23 -14.51
C SER A 355 -17.25 0.14 -13.43
N PRO A 356 -15.95 0.26 -13.75
CA PRO A 356 -14.92 0.70 -12.79
C PRO A 356 -15.16 2.09 -12.17
N PHE A 357 -16.03 2.89 -12.78
CA PHE A 357 -16.41 4.21 -12.26
C PHE A 357 -17.48 4.14 -11.17
N LYS A 358 -18.27 3.06 -11.11
CA LYS A 358 -19.35 2.84 -10.13
C LYS A 358 -18.94 1.84 -9.06
N THR A 359 -18.58 0.62 -9.45
CA THR A 359 -18.25 -0.56 -8.64
C THR A 359 -19.37 -1.00 -7.68
N SER A 360 -19.36 -2.24 -7.26
CA SER A 360 -20.35 -2.76 -6.31
C SER A 360 -19.92 -2.62 -4.85
N GLY A 361 -18.62 -2.46 -4.60
CA GLY A 361 -18.05 -2.51 -3.26
C GLY A 361 -17.38 -1.24 -2.79
N ILE A 362 -17.10 -1.24 -1.50
CA ILE A 362 -16.15 -0.34 -0.83
C ILE A 362 -15.02 -1.15 -0.22
N ARG A 363 -13.81 -0.56 -0.14
CA ARG A 363 -12.65 -1.13 0.54
C ARG A 363 -12.38 -0.36 1.82
N ILE A 364 -12.25 -1.10 2.93
CA ILE A 364 -12.00 -0.57 4.27
C ILE A 364 -10.65 -1.09 4.72
N GLY A 365 -9.73 -0.19 5.09
CA GLY A 365 -8.41 -0.49 5.63
C GLY A 365 -8.22 0.12 7.00
N THR A 366 -7.43 -0.52 7.85
CA THR A 366 -7.30 -0.15 9.27
C THR A 366 -5.92 0.36 9.68
N ALA A 367 -4.97 0.48 8.72
CA ALA A 367 -3.61 0.90 9.04
C ALA A 367 -3.55 2.33 9.60
N ALA A 368 -4.25 3.28 8.97
CA ALA A 368 -4.24 4.69 9.40
C ALA A 368 -4.92 4.89 10.77
N ILE A 369 -6.07 4.22 11.01
CA ILE A 369 -6.76 4.32 12.30
C ILE A 369 -5.98 3.64 13.43
N ALA A 370 -5.29 2.53 13.18
CA ALA A 370 -4.39 1.91 14.15
C ALA A 370 -3.18 2.83 14.46
N ALA A 371 -2.61 3.51 13.46
CA ALA A 371 -1.55 4.50 13.66
C ALA A 371 -2.05 5.73 14.45
N ARG A 372 -3.32 6.09 14.29
CA ARG A 372 -3.98 7.14 15.07
C ARG A 372 -4.20 6.76 16.54
N GLY A 373 -4.21 5.48 16.86
CA GLY A 373 -4.40 4.95 18.20
C GLY A 373 -5.78 4.33 18.45
N PHE A 374 -6.60 4.14 17.40
CA PHE A 374 -7.88 3.44 17.55
C PHE A 374 -7.63 1.97 17.85
N GLY A 375 -8.34 1.48 18.89
CA GLY A 375 -8.44 0.07 19.22
C GLY A 375 -9.67 -0.59 18.62
N VAL A 376 -9.94 -1.82 19.09
CA VAL A 376 -11.11 -2.61 18.66
C VAL A 376 -12.43 -1.89 18.95
N THR A 377 -12.54 -1.22 20.11
CA THR A 377 -13.77 -0.51 20.50
C THR A 377 -14.11 0.62 19.55
N GLU A 378 -13.13 1.47 19.25
CA GLU A 378 -13.30 2.59 18.31
C GLU A 378 -13.57 2.07 16.90
N SER A 379 -12.92 1.00 16.49
CA SER A 379 -13.09 0.39 15.18
C SER A 379 -14.49 -0.21 14.98
N ILE A 380 -15.04 -0.88 15.99
CA ILE A 380 -16.45 -1.33 15.98
C ILE A 380 -17.38 -0.12 15.83
N LYS A 381 -17.16 0.94 16.61
CA LYS A 381 -17.94 2.17 16.51
C LYS A 381 -17.89 2.77 15.11
N VAL A 382 -16.72 2.80 14.49
CA VAL A 382 -16.56 3.29 13.09
C VAL A 382 -17.37 2.44 12.11
N ALA A 383 -17.35 1.11 12.24
CA ALA A 383 -18.15 0.22 11.39
C ALA A 383 -19.66 0.47 11.56
N GLU A 384 -20.12 0.66 12.80
CA GLU A 384 -21.51 1.02 13.09
C GLU A 384 -21.92 2.38 12.49
N LEU A 385 -21.02 3.38 12.54
CA LEU A 385 -21.24 4.70 11.93
C LEU A 385 -21.33 4.62 10.40
N ILE A 386 -20.52 3.80 9.76
CA ILE A 386 -20.59 3.55 8.32
C ILE A 386 -21.96 2.95 7.96
N ILE A 387 -22.37 1.90 8.66
CA ILE A 387 -23.68 1.25 8.45
C ILE A 387 -24.80 2.26 8.68
N LYS A 388 -24.78 3.01 9.80
CA LYS A 388 -25.78 4.03 10.13
C LYS A 388 -25.90 5.09 9.04
N ALA A 389 -24.78 5.57 8.48
CA ALA A 389 -24.78 6.55 7.40
C ALA A 389 -25.37 5.97 6.10
N LEU A 390 -24.92 4.77 5.68
CA LEU A 390 -25.36 4.16 4.43
C LEU A 390 -26.85 3.80 4.46
N GLU A 391 -27.37 3.31 5.59
CA GLU A 391 -28.81 3.00 5.74
C GLU A 391 -29.73 4.23 5.80
N ASN A 392 -29.14 5.41 6.06
CA ASN A 392 -29.90 6.65 6.26
C ASN A 392 -29.42 7.77 5.30
N ALA A 393 -29.05 7.40 4.09
CA ALA A 393 -28.44 8.28 3.10
C ALA A 393 -29.22 9.58 2.81
N GLU A 394 -30.56 9.56 2.95
CA GLU A 394 -31.43 10.73 2.71
C GLU A 394 -31.86 11.43 4.00
N ASN A 395 -31.38 10.98 5.19
CA ASN A 395 -31.76 11.54 6.47
C ASN A 395 -30.68 12.45 7.06
N GLU A 396 -30.74 13.74 6.71
CA GLU A 396 -29.75 14.72 7.13
C GLU A 396 -29.60 14.83 8.67
N ALA A 397 -30.65 14.60 9.44
CA ALA A 397 -30.57 14.63 10.89
C ALA A 397 -29.70 13.48 11.43
N ILE A 398 -29.79 12.29 10.83
CA ILE A 398 -28.92 11.14 11.18
C ILE A 398 -27.50 11.38 10.67
N LEU A 399 -27.32 11.89 9.46
CA LEU A 399 -25.99 12.20 8.95
C LEU A 399 -25.27 13.25 9.81
N ASN A 400 -25.97 14.25 10.32
CA ASN A 400 -25.42 15.22 11.27
C ASN A 400 -25.01 14.57 12.61
N GLN A 401 -25.75 13.56 13.08
CA GLN A 401 -25.34 12.79 14.26
C GLN A 401 -24.07 11.99 13.97
N VAL A 402 -23.96 11.36 12.79
CA VAL A 402 -22.74 10.64 12.40
C VAL A 402 -21.54 11.58 12.36
N ARG A 403 -21.66 12.77 11.74
CA ARG A 403 -20.59 13.80 11.74
C ARG A 403 -20.14 14.18 13.14
N ALA A 404 -21.10 14.37 14.06
CA ALA A 404 -20.80 14.72 15.45
C ALA A 404 -20.06 13.58 16.17
N GLU A 405 -20.49 12.33 15.99
CA GLU A 405 -19.85 11.15 16.59
C GLU A 405 -18.44 10.90 15.98
N VAL A 406 -18.25 11.14 14.68
CA VAL A 406 -16.93 11.10 14.03
C VAL A 406 -16.01 12.17 14.62
N ARG A 407 -16.52 13.39 14.82
CA ARG A 407 -15.78 14.49 15.42
C ARG A 407 -15.34 14.15 16.85
N GLU A 408 -16.24 13.60 17.66
CA GLU A 408 -15.94 13.19 19.04
C GLU A 408 -14.82 12.12 19.07
N LEU A 409 -14.87 11.11 18.18
CA LEU A 409 -13.82 10.11 18.07
C LEU A 409 -12.49 10.73 17.65
N THR A 410 -12.48 11.60 16.66
CA THR A 410 -11.24 12.20 16.15
C THR A 410 -10.62 13.20 17.11
N ASP A 411 -11.41 13.91 17.92
CA ASP A 411 -10.94 14.81 18.97
C ASP A 411 -10.34 14.04 20.16
N ALA A 412 -10.84 12.83 20.46
CA ALA A 412 -10.29 11.97 21.50
C ALA A 412 -8.92 11.35 21.12
N PHE A 413 -8.58 11.29 19.83
CA PHE A 413 -7.34 10.74 19.30
C PHE A 413 -6.68 11.73 18.33
N PRO A 414 -6.13 12.84 18.82
CA PRO A 414 -5.55 13.87 17.95
C PRO A 414 -4.29 13.39 17.26
N LEU A 415 -4.13 13.83 15.99
CA LEU A 415 -2.90 13.62 15.23
C LEU A 415 -1.90 14.73 15.55
N TYR A 416 -0.62 14.38 15.67
CA TYR A 416 0.51 15.33 15.69
C TYR A 416 0.40 16.47 16.74
N GLU A 417 -0.04 16.19 17.96
CA GLU A 417 -0.05 17.21 19.02
C GLU A 417 1.25 18.01 19.07
N GLY A 418 1.15 19.35 19.01
CA GLY A 418 2.29 20.27 19.07
C GLY A 418 3.14 20.36 17.79
N LEU A 419 2.57 20.13 16.61
CA LEU A 419 3.22 20.40 15.31
C LEU A 419 3.06 21.86 14.86
N ASN A 420 2.32 22.72 15.55
CA ASN A 420 2.06 24.13 15.18
C ASN A 420 3.27 25.03 15.41
#